data_51c6df3c11d18185a20f4edf4998ce18
#
_entry.id   51c6df3c11d18185a20f4edf4998ce18
#
_cell.length_a   1.000
_cell.length_b   1.000
_cell.length_c   1.000
_cell.angle_alpha   90.00
_cell.angle_beta   90.00
_cell.angle_gamma   90.00
#
_symmetry.space_group_name_H-M   'P 1'
#
loop_
_entity.id
_entity.type
_entity.pdbx_description
1 polymer ?
#
loop_
_entity_poly.entity_id
_entity_poly.type
_entity_poly.pdbx_seq_one_letter_code
_entity_poly.pdbx_strand_id
1 'polypeptide(L)'
;RQSLMSSVLRVRDASSQIDTGSRELTAGNRDLAERTESTATSLEQTAASMEQITATVKLNADNAEQAHQLAKSVSDTADHGSEMVCYVIEKMRDISGSSARIADILSVIDGIAFQTNILALNASVEAARAGEQGRGFAVVAGEVRNLASRSADAAKEIRSLIGDSQAHVNEG
;
A
#
# COMPACT_ATOMS: atom_id res chain seq x y z
N ARG A 1 -0.79 -86.20 71.08
CA ARG A 1 -1.19 -84.83 71.55
C ARG A 1 -0.25 -83.72 71.02
N GLN A 2 1.07 -83.97 70.94
CA GLN A 2 2.04 -82.95 70.43
C GLN A 2 1.84 -82.62 68.95
N SER A 3 1.53 -83.59 68.08
CA SER A 3 1.28 -83.38 66.64
C SER A 3 0.05 -82.54 66.36
N LEU A 4 -1.03 -82.69 67.13
CA LEU A 4 -2.26 -81.93 66.97
C LEU A 4 -2.07 -80.45 67.36
N MET A 5 -1.30 -80.17 68.43
CA MET A 5 -0.96 -78.84 68.91
C MET A 5 -0.11 -78.11 67.92
N SER A 6 0.87 -78.75 67.30
CA SER A 6 1.71 -78.17 66.21
C SER A 6 0.89 -77.83 64.97
N SER A 7 -0.06 -78.70 64.57
CA SER A 7 -0.94 -78.43 63.44
C SER A 7 -1.86 -77.20 63.66
N VAL A 8 -2.42 -77.08 64.89
CA VAL A 8 -3.28 -75.93 65.25
C VAL A 8 -2.50 -74.63 65.26
N LEU A 9 -1.28 -74.65 65.80
CA LEU A 9 -0.42 -73.42 65.76
C LEU A 9 -0.08 -72.97 64.30
N ARG A 10 0.23 -73.93 63.44
CA ARG A 10 0.53 -73.60 62.00
C ARG A 10 -0.70 -73.06 61.29
N VAL A 11 -1.90 -73.61 61.55
CA VAL A 11 -3.14 -73.07 60.96
C VAL A 11 -3.44 -71.69 61.50
N ARG A 12 -3.22 -71.44 62.78
CA ARG A 12 -3.39 -70.09 63.36
C ARG A 12 -2.44 -69.06 62.74
N ASP A 13 -1.16 -69.42 62.58
CA ASP A 13 -0.17 -68.56 61.97
C ASP A 13 -0.49 -68.26 60.49
N ALA A 14 -0.90 -69.27 59.73
CA ALA A 14 -1.35 -69.10 58.35
C ALA A 14 -2.61 -68.21 58.25
N SER A 15 -3.59 -68.39 59.16
CA SER A 15 -4.78 -67.52 59.26
C SER A 15 -4.38 -66.04 59.56
N SER A 16 -3.43 -65.83 60.49
CA SER A 16 -2.95 -64.45 60.79
C SER A 16 -2.23 -63.80 59.59
N GLN A 17 -1.43 -64.57 58.83
CA GLN A 17 -0.79 -64.07 57.61
C GLN A 17 -1.79 -63.73 56.51
N ILE A 18 -2.84 -64.55 56.35
CA ILE A 18 -3.95 -64.30 55.40
C ILE A 18 -4.71 -63.07 55.83
N ASP A 19 -5.01 -62.86 57.12
CA ASP A 19 -5.70 -61.63 57.58
C ASP A 19 -4.87 -60.37 57.32
N THR A 20 -3.57 -60.43 57.60
CA THR A 20 -2.65 -59.32 57.31
C THR A 20 -2.57 -59.04 55.81
N GLY A 21 -2.35 -60.04 54.95
CA GLY A 21 -2.33 -59.87 53.50
C GLY A 21 -3.65 -59.37 52.90
N SER A 22 -4.79 -59.80 53.48
CA SER A 22 -6.12 -59.32 53.08
C SER A 22 -6.32 -57.82 53.39
N ARG A 23 -5.82 -57.37 54.55
CA ARG A 23 -5.84 -55.91 54.91
C ARG A 23 -4.98 -55.11 54.01
N GLU A 24 -3.77 -55.57 53.69
CA GLU A 24 -2.87 -54.89 52.75
C GLU A 24 -3.47 -54.83 51.37
N LEU A 25 -4.06 -55.91 50.86
CA LEU A 25 -4.82 -55.94 49.59
C LEU A 25 -5.99 -54.93 49.58
N THR A 26 -6.72 -54.83 50.68
CA THR A 26 -7.88 -53.96 50.84
C THR A 26 -7.39 -52.49 50.80
N ALA A 27 -6.29 -52.18 51.52
CA ALA A 27 -5.68 -50.85 51.47
C ALA A 27 -5.13 -50.46 50.06
N GLY A 28 -4.43 -51.41 49.41
CA GLY A 28 -3.90 -51.21 48.05
C GLY A 28 -5.03 -51.08 47.03
N ASN A 29 -6.12 -51.79 47.12
CA ASN A 29 -7.28 -51.64 46.25
C ASN A 29 -7.96 -50.28 46.42
N ARG A 30 -8.00 -49.75 47.64
CA ARG A 30 -8.52 -48.39 47.89
C ARG A 30 -7.66 -47.32 47.29
N ASP A 31 -6.33 -47.39 47.47
CA ASP A 31 -5.37 -46.45 46.82
C ASP A 31 -5.50 -46.51 45.29
N LEU A 32 -5.58 -47.74 44.74
CA LEU A 32 -5.78 -47.92 43.30
C LEU A 32 -7.08 -47.31 42.80
N ALA A 33 -8.19 -47.45 43.55
CA ALA A 33 -9.46 -46.82 43.20
C ALA A 33 -9.37 -45.30 43.22
N GLU A 34 -8.78 -44.71 44.26
CA GLU A 34 -8.57 -43.25 44.36
C GLU A 34 -7.69 -42.71 43.22
N ARG A 35 -6.61 -43.41 42.88
CA ARG A 35 -5.74 -43.06 41.74
C ARG A 35 -6.46 -43.20 40.39
N THR A 36 -7.30 -44.22 40.24
CA THR A 36 -8.08 -44.41 39.01
C THR A 36 -9.08 -43.28 38.81
N GLU A 37 -9.77 -42.86 39.89
CA GLU A 37 -10.72 -41.74 39.82
C GLU A 37 -10.02 -40.41 39.54
N SER A 38 -8.86 -40.15 40.16
CA SER A 38 -8.02 -38.97 39.85
C SER A 38 -7.54 -38.97 38.40
N THR A 39 -7.14 -40.13 37.87
CA THR A 39 -6.72 -40.27 36.47
C THR A 39 -7.89 -40.05 35.52
N ALA A 40 -9.08 -40.57 35.82
CA ALA A 40 -10.28 -40.34 35.02
C ALA A 40 -10.63 -38.86 34.94
N THR A 41 -10.61 -38.13 36.05
CA THR A 41 -10.82 -36.67 36.09
C THR A 41 -9.79 -35.93 35.26
N SER A 42 -8.51 -36.31 35.35
CA SER A 42 -7.43 -35.69 34.55
C SER A 42 -7.59 -35.96 33.05
N LEU A 43 -8.09 -37.15 32.67
CA LEU A 43 -8.39 -37.48 31.28
C LEU A 43 -9.58 -36.68 30.75
N GLU A 44 -10.64 -36.48 31.52
CA GLU A 44 -11.77 -35.63 31.14
C GLU A 44 -11.32 -34.16 30.90
N GLN A 45 -10.49 -33.63 31.80
CA GLN A 45 -9.92 -32.28 31.63
C GLN A 45 -9.02 -32.19 30.38
N THR A 46 -8.22 -33.23 30.13
CA THR A 46 -7.37 -33.31 28.95
C THR A 46 -8.22 -33.36 27.67
N ALA A 47 -9.31 -34.17 27.67
CA ALA A 47 -10.23 -34.25 26.53
C ALA A 47 -10.88 -32.88 26.24
N ALA A 48 -11.38 -32.17 27.26
CA ALA A 48 -11.93 -30.82 27.10
C ALA A 48 -10.90 -29.84 26.57
N SER A 49 -9.65 -29.91 27.05
CA SER A 49 -8.56 -29.09 26.55
C SER A 49 -8.22 -29.37 25.07
N MET A 50 -8.26 -30.63 24.66
CA MET A 50 -8.04 -31.05 23.27
C MET A 50 -9.17 -30.58 22.35
N GLU A 51 -10.42 -30.57 22.79
CA GLU A 51 -11.53 -29.99 22.03
C GLU A 51 -11.33 -28.50 21.83
N GLN A 52 -10.91 -27.74 22.85
CA GLN A 52 -10.63 -26.32 22.76
C GLN A 52 -9.45 -26.03 21.83
N ILE A 53 -8.37 -26.83 21.91
CA ILE A 53 -7.22 -26.73 21.00
C ILE A 53 -7.69 -26.98 19.56
N THR A 54 -8.49 -27.99 19.32
CA THR A 54 -9.01 -28.31 17.98
C THR A 54 -9.83 -27.15 17.40
N ALA A 55 -10.70 -26.55 18.21
CA ALA A 55 -11.46 -25.36 17.81
C ALA A 55 -10.55 -24.16 17.50
N THR A 56 -9.52 -23.94 18.32
CA THR A 56 -8.55 -22.86 18.12
C THR A 56 -7.71 -23.10 16.85
N VAL A 57 -7.28 -24.33 16.60
CA VAL A 57 -6.54 -24.67 15.37
C VAL A 57 -7.40 -24.40 14.12
N LYS A 58 -8.69 -24.77 14.17
CA LYS A 58 -9.61 -24.50 13.07
C LYS A 58 -9.77 -22.98 12.83
N LEU A 59 -9.99 -22.22 13.90
CA LEU A 59 -10.07 -20.76 13.81
C LEU A 59 -8.79 -20.14 13.23
N ASN A 60 -7.62 -20.65 13.65
CA ASN A 60 -6.34 -20.18 13.11
C ASN A 60 -6.17 -20.50 11.62
N ALA A 61 -6.65 -21.66 11.17
CA ALA A 61 -6.66 -22.02 9.76
C ALA A 61 -7.55 -21.06 8.93
N ASP A 62 -8.75 -20.74 9.43
CA ASP A 62 -9.67 -19.79 8.80
C ASP A 62 -9.07 -18.38 8.75
N ASN A 63 -8.43 -17.94 9.84
CA ASN A 63 -7.73 -16.65 9.89
C ASN A 63 -6.54 -16.59 8.92
N ALA A 64 -5.78 -17.68 8.79
CA ALA A 64 -4.67 -17.77 7.84
C ALA A 64 -5.15 -17.66 6.38
N GLU A 65 -6.28 -18.30 6.05
CA GLU A 65 -6.90 -18.19 4.73
C GLU A 65 -7.37 -16.75 4.45
N GLN A 66 -8.02 -16.11 5.43
CA GLN A 66 -8.42 -14.69 5.30
C GLN A 66 -7.20 -13.76 5.11
N ALA A 67 -6.13 -14.00 5.88
CA ALA A 67 -4.89 -13.24 5.74
C ALA A 67 -4.26 -13.43 4.36
N HIS A 68 -4.28 -14.64 3.83
CA HIS A 68 -3.81 -14.93 2.48
C HIS A 68 -4.62 -14.20 1.40
N GLN A 69 -5.94 -14.21 1.50
CA GLN A 69 -6.82 -13.48 0.57
C GLN A 69 -6.60 -11.97 0.64
N LEU A 70 -6.44 -11.43 1.86
CA LEU A 70 -6.12 -10.01 2.05
C LEU A 70 -4.77 -9.64 1.45
N ALA A 71 -3.74 -10.44 1.70
CA ALA A 71 -2.40 -10.23 1.12
C ALA A 71 -2.43 -10.23 -0.41
N LYS A 72 -3.20 -11.13 -1.01
CA LYS A 72 -3.40 -11.16 -2.46
C LYS A 72 -4.08 -9.89 -2.97
N SER A 73 -5.17 -9.46 -2.31
CA SER A 73 -5.87 -8.22 -2.67
C SER A 73 -4.97 -6.98 -2.56
N VAL A 74 -4.11 -6.92 -1.54
CA VAL A 74 -3.12 -5.84 -1.38
C VAL A 74 -2.09 -5.87 -2.52
N SER A 75 -1.61 -7.06 -2.91
CA SER A 75 -0.69 -7.22 -4.04
C SER A 75 -1.33 -6.74 -5.35
N ASP A 76 -2.55 -7.18 -5.64
CA ASP A 76 -3.29 -6.77 -6.85
C ASP A 76 -3.52 -5.24 -6.87
N THR A 77 -3.80 -4.64 -5.71
CA THR A 77 -3.96 -3.18 -5.56
C THR A 77 -2.64 -2.44 -5.78
N ALA A 78 -1.54 -2.98 -5.28
CA ALA A 78 -0.21 -2.41 -5.47
C ALA A 78 0.24 -2.46 -6.94
N ASP A 79 -0.03 -3.57 -7.63
CA ASP A 79 0.25 -3.72 -9.06
C ASP A 79 -0.55 -2.70 -9.88
N HIS A 80 -1.85 -2.57 -9.60
CA HIS A 80 -2.69 -1.56 -10.26
C HIS A 80 -2.23 -0.12 -9.95
N GLY A 81 -1.80 0.14 -8.71
CA GLY A 81 -1.19 1.42 -8.34
C GLY A 81 0.08 1.71 -9.13
N SER A 82 0.93 0.72 -9.33
CA SER A 82 2.15 0.82 -10.13
C SER A 82 1.84 1.14 -11.61
N GLU A 83 0.85 0.46 -12.21
CA GLU A 83 0.41 0.75 -13.57
C GLU A 83 -0.11 2.20 -13.71
N MET A 84 -0.89 2.67 -12.73
CA MET A 84 -1.40 4.03 -12.72
C MET A 84 -0.28 5.08 -12.64
N VAL A 85 0.74 4.82 -11.80
CA VAL A 85 1.93 5.69 -11.71
C VAL A 85 2.67 5.73 -13.05
N CYS A 86 2.88 4.58 -13.70
CA CYS A 86 3.50 4.52 -15.02
C CYS A 86 2.69 5.32 -16.06
N TYR A 87 1.37 5.21 -16.04
CA TYR A 87 0.49 5.99 -16.91
C TYR A 87 0.61 7.50 -16.67
N VAL A 88 0.66 7.94 -15.40
CA VAL A 88 0.85 9.36 -15.05
C VAL A 88 2.18 9.87 -15.57
N ILE A 89 3.27 9.10 -15.40
CA ILE A 89 4.61 9.46 -15.91
C ILE A 89 4.59 9.63 -17.43
N GLU A 90 3.90 8.74 -18.15
CA GLU A 90 3.74 8.86 -19.61
C GLU A 90 3.00 10.14 -19.98
N LYS A 91 1.91 10.47 -19.29
CA LYS A 91 1.16 11.72 -19.54
C LYS A 91 1.95 12.97 -19.19
N MET A 92 2.78 12.93 -18.15
CA MET A 92 3.71 14.03 -17.83
C MET A 92 4.75 14.24 -18.93
N ARG A 93 5.26 13.18 -19.54
CA ARG A 93 6.14 13.27 -20.71
C ARG A 93 5.43 13.88 -21.92
N ASP A 94 4.18 13.51 -22.19
CA ASP A 94 3.37 14.07 -23.27
C ASP A 94 3.17 15.59 -23.07
N ILE A 95 2.87 16.01 -21.83
CA ILE A 95 2.72 17.42 -21.44
C ILE A 95 4.03 18.17 -21.64
N SER A 96 5.16 17.63 -21.19
CA SER A 96 6.48 18.23 -21.37
C SER A 96 6.82 18.41 -22.86
N GLY A 97 6.58 17.39 -23.68
CA GLY A 97 6.80 17.48 -25.13
C GLY A 97 5.87 18.48 -25.82
N SER A 98 4.63 18.61 -25.35
CA SER A 98 3.70 19.61 -25.87
C SER A 98 4.10 21.04 -25.48
N SER A 99 4.56 21.21 -24.24
CA SER A 99 5.07 22.49 -23.73
C SER A 99 6.32 22.95 -24.49
N ALA A 100 7.22 22.04 -24.83
CA ALA A 100 8.40 22.36 -25.67
C ALA A 100 7.96 22.85 -27.05
N ARG A 101 7.00 22.21 -27.70
CA ARG A 101 6.46 22.67 -29.00
C ARG A 101 5.79 24.04 -28.90
N ILE A 102 5.10 24.32 -27.79
CA ILE A 102 4.51 25.66 -27.57
C ILE A 102 5.63 26.72 -27.45
N ALA A 103 6.72 26.43 -26.75
CA ALA A 103 7.87 27.33 -26.64
C ALA A 103 8.50 27.65 -28.00
N ASP A 104 8.59 26.64 -28.89
CA ASP A 104 9.07 26.84 -30.27
C ASP A 104 8.13 27.75 -31.06
N ILE A 105 6.81 27.52 -30.96
CA ILE A 105 5.79 28.38 -31.62
C ILE A 105 5.90 29.82 -31.11
N LEU A 106 6.07 30.02 -29.81
CA LEU A 106 6.23 31.36 -29.23
C LEU A 106 7.48 32.05 -29.72
N SER A 107 8.55 31.30 -30.03
CA SER A 107 9.75 31.87 -30.67
C SER A 107 9.47 32.38 -32.09
N VAL A 108 8.64 31.66 -32.86
CA VAL A 108 8.21 32.09 -34.19
C VAL A 108 7.31 33.31 -34.08
N ILE A 109 6.37 33.37 -33.14
CA ILE A 109 5.48 34.52 -32.92
C ILE A 109 6.28 35.77 -32.56
N ASP A 110 7.28 35.66 -31.70
CA ASP A 110 8.18 36.74 -31.33
C ASP A 110 8.97 37.26 -32.56
N GLY A 111 9.45 36.32 -33.39
CA GLY A 111 10.09 36.67 -34.66
C GLY A 111 9.15 37.40 -35.62
N ILE A 112 7.89 36.97 -35.74
CA ILE A 112 6.88 37.65 -36.58
C ILE A 112 6.57 39.05 -36.02
N ALA A 113 6.41 39.16 -34.69
CA ALA A 113 6.19 40.46 -34.05
C ALA A 113 7.36 41.43 -34.30
N PHE A 114 8.59 40.94 -34.19
CA PHE A 114 9.77 41.73 -34.52
C PHE A 114 9.77 42.19 -35.99
N GLN A 115 9.54 41.29 -36.95
CA GLN A 115 9.46 41.64 -38.39
C GLN A 115 8.34 42.64 -38.66
N THR A 116 7.17 42.46 -38.02
CA THR A 116 6.04 43.37 -38.15
C THR A 116 6.37 44.75 -37.59
N ASN A 117 7.09 44.82 -36.47
CA ASN A 117 7.57 46.09 -35.91
C ASN A 117 8.52 46.82 -36.87
N ILE A 118 9.44 46.09 -37.52
CA ILE A 118 10.37 46.67 -38.51
C ILE A 118 9.60 47.13 -39.77
N LEU A 119 8.63 46.34 -40.26
CA LEU A 119 7.79 46.71 -41.38
C LEU A 119 6.97 47.97 -41.07
N ALA A 120 6.39 48.05 -39.90
CA ALA A 120 5.64 49.23 -39.44
C ALA A 120 6.54 50.48 -39.32
N LEU A 121 7.76 50.29 -38.80
CA LEU A 121 8.75 51.38 -38.74
C LEU A 121 9.07 51.88 -40.14
N ASN A 122 9.38 51.02 -41.09
CA ASN A 122 9.66 51.38 -42.48
C ASN A 122 8.47 52.12 -43.13
N ALA A 123 7.24 51.63 -42.89
CA ALA A 123 6.03 52.32 -43.38
C ALA A 123 5.84 53.66 -42.72
N SER A 124 6.16 53.87 -41.45
CA SER A 124 6.12 55.15 -40.77
C SER A 124 7.11 56.12 -41.35
N VAL A 125 8.34 55.71 -41.72
CA VAL A 125 9.36 56.49 -42.33
C VAL A 125 8.92 56.95 -43.75
N GLU A 126 8.39 56.03 -44.55
CA GLU A 126 7.90 56.33 -45.88
C GLU A 126 6.69 57.28 -45.89
N ALA A 127 5.77 57.07 -44.88
CA ALA A 127 4.65 57.98 -44.65
C ALA A 127 5.12 59.40 -44.30
N ALA A 128 6.16 59.51 -43.45
CA ALA A 128 6.77 60.84 -43.15
C ALA A 128 7.41 61.50 -44.38
N ARG A 129 7.98 60.66 -45.26
CA ARG A 129 8.58 61.13 -46.53
C ARG A 129 7.54 61.66 -47.51
N ALA A 130 6.33 61.17 -47.51
CA ALA A 130 5.19 61.61 -48.32
C ALA A 130 4.55 62.93 -47.82
N GLY A 131 4.99 63.47 -46.69
CA GLY A 131 4.49 64.70 -46.11
C GLY A 131 3.01 64.66 -45.74
N GLU A 132 2.23 65.71 -46.04
CA GLU A 132 0.80 65.78 -45.71
C GLU A 132 -0.03 64.64 -46.30
N GLN A 133 0.36 64.10 -47.45
CA GLN A 133 -0.33 62.96 -48.09
C GLN A 133 -0.12 61.64 -47.34
N GLY A 134 0.93 61.54 -46.54
CA GLY A 134 1.25 60.29 -45.75
C GLY A 134 0.64 60.30 -44.37
N ARG A 135 -0.03 61.32 -43.85
CA ARG A 135 -0.52 61.37 -42.43
C ARG A 135 -1.39 60.23 -42.04
N GLY A 136 -2.34 59.78 -42.87
CA GLY A 136 -3.20 58.63 -42.59
C GLY A 136 -2.41 57.34 -42.50
N PHE A 137 -1.42 57.15 -43.38
CA PHE A 137 -0.54 55.96 -43.32
C PHE A 137 0.36 55.92 -42.07
N ALA A 138 0.84 57.09 -41.62
CA ALA A 138 1.65 57.21 -40.42
C ALA A 138 0.90 56.78 -39.18
N VAL A 139 -0.42 57.06 -39.04
CA VAL A 139 -1.27 56.65 -37.94
C VAL A 139 -1.43 55.10 -37.95
N VAL A 140 -1.73 54.55 -39.14
CA VAL A 140 -1.89 53.08 -39.27
C VAL A 140 -0.56 52.38 -38.97
N ALA A 141 0.55 52.87 -39.48
CA ALA A 141 1.84 52.25 -39.17
C ALA A 141 2.19 52.35 -37.68
N GLY A 142 1.84 53.45 -37.01
CA GLY A 142 1.99 53.59 -35.57
C GLY A 142 1.15 52.54 -34.79
N GLU A 143 -0.08 52.29 -35.21
CA GLU A 143 -0.96 51.31 -34.58
C GLU A 143 -0.45 49.87 -34.82
N VAL A 144 -0.01 49.55 -36.04
CA VAL A 144 0.61 48.23 -36.34
C VAL A 144 1.87 48.00 -35.50
N ARG A 145 2.69 49.05 -35.32
CA ARG A 145 3.87 48.98 -34.46
C ARG A 145 3.51 48.71 -33.01
N ASN A 146 2.50 49.39 -32.48
CA ASN A 146 2.00 49.17 -31.13
C ASN A 146 1.48 47.72 -30.97
N LEU A 147 0.70 47.23 -31.94
CA LEU A 147 0.20 45.86 -31.94
C LEU A 147 1.32 44.82 -31.94
N ALA A 148 2.36 45.05 -32.76
CA ALA A 148 3.53 44.19 -32.82
C ALA A 148 4.26 44.12 -31.47
N SER A 149 4.46 45.27 -30.81
CA SER A 149 5.07 45.33 -29.48
C SER A 149 4.23 44.53 -28.44
N ARG A 150 2.93 44.77 -28.42
CA ARG A 150 2.02 44.04 -27.51
C ARG A 150 2.00 42.54 -27.78
N SER A 151 2.13 42.13 -29.04
CA SER A 151 2.22 40.72 -29.42
C SER A 151 3.50 40.05 -28.90
N ALA A 152 4.65 40.77 -29.02
CA ALA A 152 5.91 40.30 -28.46
C ALA A 152 5.88 40.18 -26.93
N ASP A 153 5.29 41.18 -26.24
CA ASP A 153 5.16 41.15 -24.79
C ASP A 153 4.28 39.98 -24.34
N ALA A 154 3.13 39.76 -25.00
CA ALA A 154 2.25 38.62 -24.72
C ALA A 154 2.95 37.26 -24.96
N ALA A 155 3.70 37.12 -26.06
CA ALA A 155 4.47 35.91 -26.34
C ALA A 155 5.52 35.61 -25.26
N LYS A 156 6.19 36.67 -24.74
CA LYS A 156 7.15 36.55 -23.64
C LYS A 156 6.49 36.11 -22.34
N GLU A 157 5.33 36.67 -22.01
CA GLU A 157 4.57 36.28 -20.82
C GLU A 157 4.13 34.81 -20.88
N ILE A 158 3.57 34.38 -22.02
CA ILE A 158 3.17 32.97 -22.21
C ILE A 158 4.40 32.06 -22.14
N ARG A 159 5.54 32.44 -22.67
CA ARG A 159 6.79 31.67 -22.57
C ARG A 159 7.23 31.47 -21.12
N SER A 160 7.10 32.50 -20.30
CA SER A 160 7.37 32.37 -18.84
C SER A 160 6.44 31.34 -18.19
N LEU A 161 5.12 31.40 -18.44
CA LEU A 161 4.15 30.48 -17.89
C LEU A 161 4.39 29.04 -18.34
N ILE A 162 4.81 28.83 -19.60
CA ILE A 162 5.16 27.51 -20.10
C ILE A 162 6.44 26.99 -19.43
N GLY A 163 7.43 27.86 -19.21
CA GLY A 163 8.66 27.51 -18.48
C GLY A 163 8.37 27.08 -17.04
N ASP A 164 7.52 27.82 -16.33
CA ASP A 164 7.11 27.49 -14.97
C ASP A 164 6.33 26.14 -14.94
N SER A 165 5.44 25.93 -15.91
CA SER A 165 4.71 24.66 -16.06
C SER A 165 5.64 23.47 -16.30
N GLN A 166 6.68 23.63 -17.13
CA GLN A 166 7.69 22.59 -17.36
C GLN A 166 8.52 22.31 -16.11
N ALA A 167 8.85 23.33 -15.32
CA ALA A 167 9.55 23.16 -14.06
C ALA A 167 8.72 22.27 -13.10
N HIS A 168 7.44 22.57 -12.93
CA HIS A 168 6.55 21.78 -12.08
C HIS A 168 6.36 20.32 -12.56
N VAL A 169 6.29 20.11 -13.88
CA VAL A 169 6.22 18.74 -14.45
C VAL A 169 7.49 17.93 -14.20
N ASN A 170 8.67 18.59 -14.13
CA ASN A 170 9.94 17.92 -13.89
C ASN A 170 10.24 17.69 -12.39
N GLU A 171 9.57 18.41 -11.49
CA GLU A 171 9.73 18.25 -10.04
C GLU A 171 8.80 17.15 -9.46
N GLY A 172 7.72 16.81 -10.12
CA GLY A 172 6.75 15.79 -9.72
C GLY A 172 6.99 14.46 -10.38
#